data_8fe00ea03621f57d3cab02011af2032a
#
_entry.id   8fe00ea03621f57d3cab02011af2032a
#
_cell.length_a   1.000
_cell.length_b   1.000
_cell.length_c   1.000
_cell.angle_alpha   90.00
_cell.angle_beta   90.00
_cell.angle_gamma   90.00
#
_symmetry.space_group_name_H-M   'P 1'
#
loop_
_entity.id
_entity.type
_entity.pdbx_description
1 polymer ?
#
loop_
_entity_poly.entity_id
_entity_poly.type
_entity_poly.pdbx_seq_one_letter_code
_entity_poly.pdbx_strand_id
1 'polypeptide(L)'
;DIPPGVLNVVTGYGHTTGEPLINHPDVRMVSFTGGTNGGKAAAKIASQQVKPIVMELGGKSPQIVLPDADINLAVNGVASGIFPAGGQSCISGSRLLIHSSIIDKFTEQLVKVCKRATVGDPLQESTTIGPIANRVHYERILDNIDKAQKEGHNLVLDGRNECRDNGFYIGPTIFKDVPNTTYLAPVSYTHLRAHETFH
;
A
#
# COMPACT_ATOMS: atom_id res chain seq x y z
N ASP A 1 28.81 -10.88 14.10
CA ASP A 1 28.05 -10.67 15.35
C ASP A 1 27.96 -9.19 15.66
N ILE A 2 26.78 -8.72 16.07
CA ILE A 2 26.55 -7.34 16.49
C ILE A 2 26.79 -7.26 18.00
N PRO A 3 27.66 -6.35 18.50
CA PRO A 3 27.88 -6.21 19.95
C PRO A 3 26.59 -5.84 20.70
N PRO A 4 26.41 -6.27 21.95
CA PRO A 4 25.27 -5.88 22.76
C PRO A 4 25.11 -4.35 22.87
N GLY A 5 23.88 -3.87 22.75
CA GLY A 5 23.56 -2.44 22.83
C GLY A 5 23.66 -1.66 21.51
N VAL A 6 24.25 -2.25 20.45
CA VAL A 6 24.32 -1.59 19.11
C VAL A 6 22.95 -1.60 18.43
N LEU A 7 22.17 -2.67 18.59
CA LEU A 7 20.78 -2.76 18.10
C LEU A 7 19.86 -3.02 19.31
N ASN A 8 18.87 -2.13 19.46
CA ASN A 8 17.86 -2.24 20.52
C ASN A 8 16.48 -2.15 19.87
N VAL A 9 15.58 -3.07 20.26
CA VAL A 9 14.21 -3.11 19.74
C VAL A 9 13.24 -2.84 20.90
N VAL A 10 12.41 -1.81 20.75
CA VAL A 10 11.37 -1.44 21.69
C VAL A 10 10.02 -1.47 20.98
N THR A 11 9.10 -2.29 21.48
CA THR A 11 7.76 -2.41 20.91
C THR A 11 6.77 -1.51 21.63
N GLY A 12 5.71 -1.06 20.93
CA GLY A 12 4.65 -0.24 21.52
C GLY A 12 3.93 0.62 20.49
N TYR A 13 2.99 1.42 20.97
CA TYR A 13 2.27 2.36 20.10
C TYR A 13 3.11 3.60 19.80
N GLY A 14 2.86 4.23 18.63
CA GLY A 14 3.57 5.42 18.21
C GLY A 14 3.59 6.55 19.24
N HIS A 15 2.45 6.82 19.88
CA HIS A 15 2.29 7.89 20.88
C HIS A 15 2.88 7.55 22.26
N THR A 16 3.03 6.28 22.62
CA THR A 16 3.55 5.88 23.93
C THR A 16 5.03 5.49 23.90
N THR A 17 5.51 5.00 22.76
CA THR A 17 6.89 4.51 22.61
C THR A 17 7.66 5.32 21.56
N GLY A 18 7.05 5.57 20.39
CA GLY A 18 7.70 6.29 19.30
C GLY A 18 7.95 7.75 19.62
N GLU A 19 6.96 8.48 20.12
CA GLU A 19 7.12 9.92 20.45
C GLU A 19 8.17 10.18 21.52
N PRO A 20 8.18 9.48 22.68
CA PRO A 20 9.24 9.63 23.67
C PRO A 20 10.63 9.32 23.11
N LEU A 21 10.74 8.28 22.26
CA LEU A 21 12.00 7.94 21.64
C LEU A 21 12.50 9.06 20.71
N ILE A 22 11.65 9.58 19.82
CA ILE A 22 12.01 10.70 18.94
C ILE A 22 12.40 11.93 19.76
N ASN A 23 11.70 12.18 20.87
CA ASN A 23 11.92 13.35 21.71
C ASN A 23 13.13 13.21 22.65
N HIS A 24 13.74 12.03 22.79
CA HIS A 24 14.86 11.83 23.70
C HIS A 24 16.10 12.62 23.26
N PRO A 25 16.78 13.36 24.16
CA PRO A 25 17.89 14.24 23.80
C PRO A 25 19.06 13.50 23.14
N ASP A 26 19.31 12.24 23.52
CA ASP A 26 20.41 11.43 22.97
C ASP A 26 20.10 10.83 21.60
N VAL A 27 18.85 10.88 21.13
CA VAL A 27 18.51 10.50 19.76
C VAL A 27 18.87 11.64 18.82
N ARG A 28 19.85 11.44 17.97
CA ARG A 28 20.42 12.48 17.09
C ARG A 28 19.78 12.55 15.73
N MET A 29 19.20 11.44 15.25
CA MET A 29 18.59 11.34 13.93
C MET A 29 17.41 10.37 13.98
N VAL A 30 16.39 10.64 13.18
CA VAL A 30 15.20 9.78 13.07
C VAL A 30 15.12 9.23 11.65
N SER A 31 14.88 7.94 11.52
CA SER A 31 14.42 7.31 10.28
C SER A 31 13.02 6.77 10.52
N PHE A 32 12.04 7.32 9.82
CA PHE A 32 10.63 6.97 10.00
C PHE A 32 10.10 6.25 8.77
N THR A 33 9.52 5.08 8.96
CA THR A 33 8.76 4.36 7.93
C THR A 33 7.32 4.19 8.42
N GLY A 34 6.34 4.61 7.62
CA GLY A 34 4.93 4.47 7.99
C GLY A 34 3.97 5.30 7.14
N GLY A 35 2.77 5.49 7.65
CA GLY A 35 1.76 6.33 6.98
C GLY A 35 2.04 7.82 7.11
N THR A 36 1.51 8.62 6.18
CA THR A 36 1.72 10.07 6.10
C THR A 36 1.41 10.82 7.40
N ASN A 37 0.32 10.44 8.10
CA ASN A 37 -0.05 11.11 9.35
C ASN A 37 0.97 10.85 10.46
N GLY A 38 1.47 9.61 10.57
CA GLY A 38 2.55 9.27 11.48
C GLY A 38 3.85 10.00 11.14
N GLY A 39 4.19 10.09 9.86
CA GLY A 39 5.34 10.87 9.39
C GLY A 39 5.26 12.35 9.73
N LYS A 40 4.09 12.98 9.54
CA LYS A 40 3.87 14.37 9.93
C LYS A 40 4.03 14.58 11.44
N ALA A 41 3.51 13.64 12.27
CA ALA A 41 3.69 13.69 13.71
C ALA A 41 5.17 13.55 14.10
N ALA A 42 5.88 12.56 13.54
CA ALA A 42 7.30 12.35 13.78
C ALA A 42 8.15 13.57 13.37
N ALA A 43 7.87 14.15 12.19
CA ALA A 43 8.56 15.36 11.73
C ALA A 43 8.33 16.56 12.65
N LYS A 44 7.11 16.74 13.12
CA LYS A 44 6.78 17.82 14.05
C LYS A 44 7.61 17.72 15.34
N ILE A 45 7.77 16.53 15.90
CA ILE A 45 8.56 16.31 17.13
C ILE A 45 10.05 16.50 16.83
N ALA A 46 10.57 15.89 15.76
CA ALA A 46 11.98 16.01 15.39
C ALA A 46 12.39 17.47 15.12
N SER A 47 11.53 18.26 14.48
CA SER A 47 11.79 19.68 14.17
C SER A 47 11.92 20.56 15.41
N GLN A 48 11.23 20.24 16.50
CA GLN A 48 11.33 21.01 17.76
C GLN A 48 12.74 20.95 18.37
N GLN A 49 13.52 19.92 18.05
CA GLN A 49 14.90 19.75 18.50
C GLN A 49 15.91 19.81 17.34
N VAL A 50 15.45 20.29 16.17
CA VAL A 50 16.28 20.41 14.96
C VAL A 50 16.98 19.09 14.58
N LYS A 51 16.32 17.95 14.84
CA LYS A 51 16.85 16.62 14.50
C LYS A 51 16.64 16.32 13.01
N PRO A 52 17.66 15.82 12.31
CA PRO A 52 17.49 15.27 10.97
C PRO A 52 16.48 14.12 10.98
N ILE A 53 15.58 14.09 9.99
CA ILE A 53 14.61 13.03 9.82
C ILE A 53 14.57 12.56 8.36
N VAL A 54 14.67 11.24 8.16
CA VAL A 54 14.40 10.58 6.88
C VAL A 54 13.00 10.01 6.92
N MET A 55 12.23 10.20 5.84
CA MET A 55 10.83 9.82 5.76
C MET A 55 10.58 8.84 4.63
N GLU A 56 10.24 7.61 4.98
CA GLU A 56 9.74 6.58 4.08
C GLU A 56 8.24 6.43 4.29
N LEU A 57 7.45 6.90 3.33
CA LEU A 57 5.99 6.99 3.43
C LEU A 57 5.29 6.13 2.38
N GLY A 58 3.97 6.03 2.46
CA GLY A 58 3.15 5.27 1.53
C GLY A 58 3.19 5.83 0.10
N GLY A 59 2.75 5.06 -0.88
CA GLY A 59 2.76 5.40 -2.31
C GLY A 59 1.49 5.02 -3.06
N LYS A 60 1.42 5.50 -4.31
CA LYS A 60 0.43 5.12 -5.32
C LYS A 60 1.16 4.93 -6.66
N SER A 61 2.07 3.96 -6.67
CA SER A 61 2.94 3.72 -7.82
C SER A 61 2.13 3.37 -9.07
N PRO A 62 2.45 3.96 -10.24
CA PRO A 62 1.83 3.58 -11.49
C PRO A 62 2.44 2.29 -12.04
N GLN A 63 1.62 1.47 -12.65
CA GLN A 63 2.00 0.39 -13.56
C GLN A 63 1.46 0.75 -14.95
N ILE A 64 2.30 0.77 -15.97
CA ILE A 64 1.94 1.25 -17.31
C ILE A 64 2.04 0.07 -18.28
N VAL A 65 0.97 -0.19 -19.02
CA VAL A 65 0.89 -1.28 -20.02
C VAL A 65 0.61 -0.68 -21.38
N LEU A 66 1.57 -0.83 -22.29
CA LEU A 66 1.49 -0.37 -23.67
C LEU A 66 0.81 -1.43 -24.58
N PRO A 67 0.31 -1.05 -25.77
CA PRO A 67 -0.50 -1.92 -26.62
C PRO A 67 0.27 -3.12 -27.19
N ASP A 68 1.59 -3.03 -27.28
CA ASP A 68 2.51 -4.07 -27.79
C ASP A 68 3.03 -5.01 -26.70
N ALA A 69 2.58 -4.84 -25.42
CA ALA A 69 2.99 -5.70 -24.33
C ALA A 69 2.44 -7.14 -24.50
N ASP A 70 3.24 -8.14 -24.12
CA ASP A 70 2.72 -9.49 -23.91
C ASP A 70 1.72 -9.45 -22.73
N ILE A 71 0.45 -9.66 -23.07
CA ILE A 71 -0.64 -9.52 -22.11
C ILE A 71 -0.51 -10.52 -20.95
N ASN A 72 -0.09 -11.76 -21.20
CA ASN A 72 0.01 -12.77 -20.15
C ASN A 72 1.13 -12.43 -19.17
N LEU A 73 2.28 -12.01 -19.69
CA LEU A 73 3.40 -11.57 -18.88
C LEU A 73 3.05 -10.30 -18.09
N ALA A 74 2.43 -9.32 -18.75
CA ALA A 74 2.06 -8.05 -18.14
C ALA A 74 0.98 -8.20 -17.05
N VAL A 75 -0.02 -9.07 -17.24
CA VAL A 75 -1.05 -9.37 -16.22
C VAL A 75 -0.43 -9.99 -14.97
N ASN A 76 0.49 -10.95 -15.13
CA ASN A 76 1.19 -11.55 -14.00
C ASN A 76 2.10 -10.51 -13.31
N GLY A 77 2.80 -9.67 -14.07
CA GLY A 77 3.61 -8.58 -13.55
C GLY A 77 2.78 -7.57 -12.74
N VAL A 78 1.62 -7.17 -13.25
CA VAL A 78 0.69 -6.27 -12.55
C VAL A 78 0.18 -6.89 -11.25
N ALA A 79 -0.29 -8.14 -11.28
CA ALA A 79 -0.76 -8.83 -10.08
C ALA A 79 0.36 -8.96 -9.03
N SER A 80 1.57 -9.35 -9.45
CA SER A 80 2.74 -9.44 -8.57
C SER A 80 3.24 -8.08 -8.07
N GLY A 81 2.95 -7.00 -8.78
CA GLY A 81 3.32 -5.64 -8.41
C GLY A 81 2.42 -5.01 -7.34
N ILE A 82 1.25 -5.58 -7.04
CA ILE A 82 0.30 -5.02 -6.08
C ILE A 82 -0.06 -5.97 -4.94
N PHE A 83 -0.41 -7.23 -5.22
CA PHE A 83 -1.02 -8.11 -4.22
C PHE A 83 -0.08 -8.80 -3.21
N PRO A 84 1.25 -8.95 -3.43
CA PRO A 84 2.14 -9.40 -2.37
C PRO A 84 2.01 -8.53 -1.11
N ALA A 85 2.15 -9.13 0.06
CA ALA A 85 1.91 -8.50 1.36
C ALA A 85 0.53 -7.81 1.49
N GLY A 86 -0.49 -8.28 0.77
CA GLY A 86 -1.83 -7.69 0.77
C GLY A 86 -1.87 -6.25 0.25
N GLY A 87 -0.95 -5.86 -0.65
CA GLY A 87 -0.85 -4.49 -1.16
C GLY A 87 -0.30 -3.47 -0.16
N GLN A 88 0.23 -3.93 0.99
CA GLN A 88 0.66 -3.08 2.10
C GLN A 88 2.12 -2.58 1.96
N SER A 89 2.66 -2.55 0.75
CA SER A 89 4.01 -2.02 0.49
C SER A 89 3.95 -0.58 -0.05
N CYS A 90 4.91 0.24 0.36
CA CYS A 90 5.05 1.63 -0.13
C CYS A 90 5.26 1.71 -1.64
N ILE A 91 5.85 0.68 -2.25
CA ILE A 91 6.11 0.60 -3.71
C ILE A 91 5.01 -0.10 -4.49
N SER A 92 3.95 -0.61 -3.84
CA SER A 92 2.88 -1.33 -4.53
C SER A 92 2.27 -0.53 -5.67
N GLY A 93 2.17 -1.16 -6.84
CA GLY A 93 1.65 -0.58 -8.08
C GLY A 93 0.13 -0.48 -8.08
N SER A 94 -0.41 0.43 -7.29
CA SER A 94 -1.85 0.57 -7.04
C SER A 94 -2.63 1.33 -8.10
N ARG A 95 -1.94 1.96 -9.07
CA ARG A 95 -2.56 2.61 -10.22
C ARG A 95 -2.11 1.91 -11.51
N LEU A 96 -3.07 1.31 -12.19
CA LEU A 96 -2.83 0.62 -13.46
C LEU A 96 -3.31 1.48 -14.62
N LEU A 97 -2.38 1.87 -15.49
CA LEU A 97 -2.61 2.67 -16.69
C LEU A 97 -2.44 1.76 -17.91
N ILE A 98 -3.52 1.52 -18.62
CA ILE A 98 -3.55 0.59 -19.75
C ILE A 98 -3.95 1.34 -21.01
N HIS A 99 -3.28 1.06 -22.13
CA HIS A 99 -3.69 1.60 -23.42
C HIS A 99 -5.11 1.14 -23.77
N SER A 100 -5.94 2.06 -24.28
CA SER A 100 -7.37 1.83 -24.52
C SER A 100 -7.67 0.64 -25.44
N SER A 101 -6.80 0.36 -26.43
CA SER A 101 -7.00 -0.75 -27.37
C SER A 101 -6.94 -2.15 -26.76
N ILE A 102 -6.37 -2.30 -25.53
CA ILE A 102 -6.21 -3.61 -24.88
C ILE A 102 -6.89 -3.69 -23.50
N ILE A 103 -7.52 -2.60 -23.04
CA ILE A 103 -8.02 -2.47 -21.66
C ILE A 103 -9.02 -3.56 -21.28
N ASP A 104 -9.98 -3.91 -22.16
CA ASP A 104 -11.03 -4.88 -21.83
C ASP A 104 -10.45 -6.29 -21.73
N LYS A 105 -9.66 -6.71 -22.72
CA LYS A 105 -8.98 -8.00 -22.72
C LYS A 105 -8.03 -8.14 -21.53
N PHE A 106 -7.28 -7.08 -21.23
CA PHE A 106 -6.35 -7.06 -20.10
C PHE A 106 -7.08 -7.17 -18.77
N THR A 107 -8.14 -6.38 -18.57
CA THR A 107 -8.95 -6.40 -17.34
C THR A 107 -9.58 -7.77 -17.10
N GLU A 108 -10.13 -8.41 -18.13
CA GLU A 108 -10.70 -9.76 -18.03
C GLU A 108 -9.65 -10.77 -17.56
N GLN A 109 -8.46 -10.73 -18.14
CA GLN A 109 -7.37 -11.65 -17.77
C GLN A 109 -6.83 -11.36 -16.37
N LEU A 110 -6.69 -10.08 -16.00
CA LEU A 110 -6.26 -9.69 -14.65
C LEU A 110 -7.24 -10.21 -13.59
N VAL A 111 -8.54 -10.03 -13.79
CA VAL A 111 -9.57 -10.57 -12.89
C VAL A 111 -9.47 -12.10 -12.77
N LYS A 112 -9.25 -12.82 -13.89
CA LYS A 112 -9.06 -14.28 -13.85
C LYS A 112 -7.84 -14.69 -13.03
N VAL A 113 -6.73 -13.97 -13.15
CA VAL A 113 -5.52 -14.23 -12.35
C VAL A 113 -5.76 -13.93 -10.88
N CYS A 114 -6.36 -12.78 -10.58
CA CYS A 114 -6.64 -12.36 -9.20
C CYS A 114 -7.59 -13.31 -8.47
N LYS A 115 -8.58 -13.90 -9.17
CA LYS A 115 -9.51 -14.89 -8.59
C LYS A 115 -8.84 -16.22 -8.22
N ARG A 116 -7.62 -16.49 -8.66
CA ARG A 116 -6.85 -17.67 -8.25
C ARG A 116 -6.09 -17.46 -6.94
N ALA A 117 -6.04 -16.23 -6.46
CA ALA A 117 -5.37 -15.93 -5.20
C ALA A 117 -6.09 -16.64 -4.04
N THR A 118 -5.32 -17.32 -3.21
CA THR A 118 -5.80 -17.94 -1.97
C THR A 118 -5.54 -16.97 -0.82
N VAL A 119 -6.61 -16.41 -0.27
CA VAL A 119 -6.54 -15.55 0.93
C VAL A 119 -6.64 -16.44 2.16
N GLY A 120 -5.70 -16.33 3.10
CA GLY A 120 -5.73 -17.21 4.26
C GLY A 120 -4.57 -17.06 5.24
N ASP A 121 -4.43 -18.07 6.09
CA ASP A 121 -3.37 -18.16 7.08
C ASP A 121 -1.99 -18.17 6.39
N PRO A 122 -1.10 -17.21 6.70
CA PRO A 122 0.22 -17.11 6.09
C PRO A 122 1.16 -18.28 6.40
N LEU A 123 0.83 -19.14 7.36
CA LEU A 123 1.59 -20.36 7.66
C LEU A 123 1.23 -21.53 6.73
N GLN A 124 0.20 -21.40 5.91
CA GLN A 124 -0.17 -22.41 4.91
C GLN A 124 0.56 -22.12 3.59
N GLU A 125 1.23 -23.13 3.02
CA GLU A 125 1.97 -22.99 1.75
C GLU A 125 1.07 -22.57 0.56
N SER A 126 -0.22 -22.92 0.60
CA SER A 126 -1.19 -22.57 -0.44
C SER A 126 -1.64 -21.11 -0.37
N THR A 127 -1.37 -20.38 0.74
CA THR A 127 -1.78 -19.01 0.91
C THR A 127 -0.91 -18.07 0.07
N THR A 128 -1.54 -17.26 -0.78
CA THR A 128 -0.87 -16.24 -1.58
C THR A 128 -1.06 -14.83 -1.04
N ILE A 129 -2.13 -14.60 -0.29
CA ILE A 129 -2.44 -13.30 0.33
C ILE A 129 -2.79 -13.55 1.80
N GLY A 130 -1.97 -13.01 2.69
CA GLY A 130 -2.19 -13.05 4.14
C GLY A 130 -3.12 -11.93 4.63
N PRO A 131 -3.27 -11.77 5.96
CA PRO A 131 -4.16 -10.77 6.54
C PRO A 131 -3.57 -9.36 6.45
N ILE A 132 -4.43 -8.36 6.58
CA ILE A 132 -4.06 -6.97 6.81
C ILE A 132 -3.45 -6.84 8.22
N ALA A 133 -2.43 -6.01 8.35
CA ALA A 133 -1.57 -5.93 9.53
C ALA A 133 -2.30 -5.59 10.85
N ASN A 134 -3.41 -4.84 10.78
CA ASN A 134 -4.18 -4.47 11.97
C ASN A 134 -5.62 -4.04 11.61
N ARG A 135 -6.48 -4.02 12.65
CA ARG A 135 -7.90 -3.65 12.52
C ARG A 135 -8.12 -2.27 11.91
N VAL A 136 -7.42 -1.27 12.38
CA VAL A 136 -7.60 0.13 11.94
C VAL A 136 -7.31 0.27 10.44
N HIS A 137 -6.30 -0.43 9.95
CA HIS A 137 -5.97 -0.43 8.52
C HIS A 137 -6.99 -1.22 7.70
N TYR A 138 -7.43 -2.36 8.22
CA TYR A 138 -8.47 -3.18 7.61
C TYR A 138 -9.79 -2.42 7.44
N GLU A 139 -10.30 -1.82 8.51
CA GLU A 139 -11.53 -1.02 8.49
C GLU A 139 -11.41 0.15 7.50
N ARG A 140 -10.27 0.85 7.47
CA ARG A 140 -10.03 1.91 6.50
C ARG A 140 -10.05 1.42 5.04
N ILE A 141 -9.59 0.21 4.76
CA ILE A 141 -9.66 -0.37 3.41
C ILE A 141 -11.12 -0.61 3.04
N LEU A 142 -11.91 -1.23 3.93
CA LEU A 142 -13.34 -1.46 3.71
C LEU A 142 -14.09 -0.16 3.47
N ASP A 143 -13.88 0.85 4.31
CA ASP A 143 -14.49 2.18 4.17
C ASP A 143 -14.15 2.82 2.81
N ASN A 144 -12.90 2.67 2.34
CA ASN A 144 -12.48 3.20 1.04
C ASN A 144 -13.17 2.47 -0.12
N ILE A 145 -13.34 1.16 -0.04
CA ILE A 145 -14.06 0.38 -1.06
C ILE A 145 -15.53 0.79 -1.08
N ASP A 146 -16.18 0.87 0.09
CA ASP A 146 -17.57 1.28 0.22
C ASP A 146 -17.80 2.69 -0.30
N LYS A 147 -16.89 3.62 0.02
CA LYS A 147 -16.94 4.99 -0.47
C LYS A 147 -16.83 5.04 -1.99
N ALA A 148 -15.86 4.33 -2.56
CA ALA A 148 -15.65 4.27 -4.01
C ALA A 148 -16.89 3.73 -4.73
N GLN A 149 -17.51 2.70 -4.18
CA GLN A 149 -18.73 2.12 -4.74
C GLN A 149 -19.94 3.09 -4.65
N LYS A 150 -20.08 3.79 -3.52
CA LYS A 150 -21.14 4.83 -3.33
C LYS A 150 -20.95 6.02 -4.28
N GLU A 151 -19.70 6.35 -4.62
CA GLU A 151 -19.39 7.39 -5.61
C GLU A 151 -19.60 6.92 -7.07
N GLY A 152 -20.03 5.67 -7.28
CA GLY A 152 -20.37 5.12 -8.59
C GLY A 152 -19.16 4.61 -9.39
N HIS A 153 -18.00 4.39 -8.76
CA HIS A 153 -16.86 3.81 -9.46
C HIS A 153 -17.10 2.34 -9.82
N ASN A 154 -16.64 1.93 -11.00
CA ASN A 154 -16.86 0.61 -11.56
C ASN A 154 -16.01 -0.45 -10.83
N LEU A 155 -16.63 -1.18 -9.90
CA LEU A 155 -16.02 -2.28 -9.15
C LEU A 155 -16.07 -3.57 -9.98
N VAL A 156 -14.94 -4.00 -10.55
CA VAL A 156 -14.85 -5.19 -11.41
C VAL A 156 -14.41 -6.45 -10.65
N LEU A 157 -13.79 -6.29 -9.48
CA LEU A 157 -13.48 -7.38 -8.56
C LEU A 157 -13.61 -6.88 -7.13
N ASP A 158 -14.37 -7.59 -6.31
CA ASP A 158 -14.65 -7.24 -4.92
C ASP A 158 -13.95 -8.19 -3.96
N GLY A 159 -12.91 -7.71 -3.28
CA GLY A 159 -12.14 -8.48 -2.32
C GLY A 159 -12.84 -8.67 -0.97
N ARG A 160 -13.96 -7.97 -0.71
CA ARG A 160 -14.75 -8.15 0.53
C ARG A 160 -15.38 -9.54 0.64
N ASN A 161 -15.53 -10.26 -0.47
CA ASN A 161 -16.00 -11.65 -0.48
C ASN A 161 -15.07 -12.61 0.29
N GLU A 162 -13.82 -12.19 0.54
CA GLU A 162 -12.83 -12.95 1.32
C GLU A 162 -12.78 -12.53 2.80
N CYS A 163 -13.62 -11.56 3.24
CA CYS A 163 -13.69 -11.13 4.63
C CYS A 163 -14.18 -12.29 5.52
N ARG A 164 -13.58 -12.43 6.70
CA ARG A 164 -13.87 -13.49 7.67
C ARG A 164 -13.91 -12.92 9.08
N ASP A 165 -14.69 -13.56 9.96
CA ASP A 165 -14.84 -13.13 11.35
C ASP A 165 -13.58 -13.36 12.20
N ASN A 166 -12.73 -14.30 11.79
CA ASN A 166 -11.55 -14.73 12.56
C ASN A 166 -10.23 -14.08 12.11
N GLY A 167 -10.27 -12.91 11.47
CA GLY A 167 -9.07 -12.20 11.03
C GLY A 167 -9.37 -11.00 10.12
N PHE A 168 -8.32 -10.28 9.74
CA PHE A 168 -8.41 -9.08 8.91
C PHE A 168 -8.13 -9.43 7.44
N TYR A 169 -8.91 -10.35 6.89
CA TYR A 169 -8.73 -10.85 5.54
C TYR A 169 -9.52 -10.03 4.52
N ILE A 170 -8.89 -9.71 3.41
CA ILE A 170 -9.51 -9.07 2.25
C ILE A 170 -8.77 -9.53 0.99
N GLY A 171 -9.54 -9.83 -0.03
CA GLY A 171 -8.99 -10.27 -1.32
C GLY A 171 -8.64 -9.11 -2.27
N PRO A 172 -8.12 -9.44 -3.46
CA PRO A 172 -7.90 -8.47 -4.51
C PRO A 172 -9.16 -7.67 -4.82
N THR A 173 -9.01 -6.33 -4.85
CA THR A 173 -10.11 -5.42 -5.20
C THR A 173 -9.66 -4.54 -6.36
N ILE A 174 -10.50 -4.46 -7.41
CA ILE A 174 -10.18 -3.74 -8.65
C ILE A 174 -11.33 -2.81 -9.01
N PHE A 175 -11.04 -1.53 -9.12
CA PHE A 175 -11.91 -0.53 -9.72
C PHE A 175 -11.40 -0.17 -11.12
N LYS A 176 -12.30 -0.06 -12.10
CA LYS A 176 -12.02 0.33 -13.48
C LYS A 176 -12.53 1.76 -13.74
N ASP A 177 -11.90 2.44 -14.69
CA ASP A 177 -12.30 3.77 -15.17
C ASP A 177 -12.34 4.84 -14.06
N VAL A 178 -11.39 4.79 -13.14
CA VAL A 178 -11.29 5.72 -12.01
C VAL A 178 -10.65 7.04 -12.47
N PRO A 179 -11.36 8.18 -12.40
CA PRO A 179 -10.77 9.47 -12.75
C PRO A 179 -9.63 9.86 -11.79
N ASN A 180 -8.57 10.48 -12.31
CA ASN A 180 -7.44 10.95 -11.51
C ASN A 180 -7.79 12.04 -10.48
N THR A 181 -8.98 12.64 -10.61
CA THR A 181 -9.49 13.67 -9.69
C THR A 181 -10.16 13.11 -8.45
N THR A 182 -10.40 11.80 -8.38
CA THR A 182 -11.05 11.15 -7.24
C THR A 182 -10.09 10.91 -6.09
N TYR A 183 -10.59 10.75 -4.87
CA TYR A 183 -9.77 10.46 -3.69
C TYR A 183 -9.01 9.11 -3.77
N LEU A 184 -9.40 8.20 -4.66
CA LEU A 184 -8.68 6.93 -4.88
C LEU A 184 -7.34 7.10 -5.59
N ALA A 185 -7.21 8.15 -6.41
CA ALA A 185 -6.03 8.37 -7.26
C ALA A 185 -4.87 9.08 -6.56
N PRO A 186 -5.07 10.16 -5.77
CA PRO A 186 -3.97 10.92 -5.21
C PRO A 186 -3.34 10.26 -3.98
N VAL A 187 -2.07 10.52 -3.79
CA VAL A 187 -1.32 10.33 -2.55
C VAL A 187 -0.89 11.68 -2.01
N SER A 188 -0.63 11.70 -0.72
CA SER A 188 -0.19 12.88 0.00
C SER A 188 1.13 13.49 -0.49
N TYR A 189 1.88 12.82 -1.36
CA TYR A 189 3.15 13.30 -1.90
C TYR A 189 3.31 13.06 -3.42
N THR A 190 2.23 13.05 -4.19
CA THR A 190 2.30 12.93 -5.66
C THR A 190 3.21 13.97 -6.30
N HIS A 191 3.31 15.16 -5.72
CA HIS A 191 4.19 16.23 -6.20
C HIS A 191 5.69 15.94 -5.99
N LEU A 192 6.10 15.15 -5.02
CA LEU A 192 7.50 14.76 -4.82
C LEU A 192 7.97 13.77 -5.89
N ARG A 193 7.09 12.88 -6.35
CA ARG A 193 7.42 11.93 -7.42
C ARG A 193 7.41 12.55 -8.83
N ALA A 194 6.74 13.66 -9.02
CA ALA A 194 6.79 14.37 -10.30
C ALA A 194 8.19 14.93 -10.63
N HIS A 195 9.03 15.15 -9.64
CA HIS A 195 10.42 15.59 -9.82
C HIS A 195 11.40 14.45 -10.08
N GLU A 196 11.07 13.22 -9.70
CA GLU A 196 11.93 12.04 -9.91
C GLU A 196 11.78 11.40 -11.30
N THR A 197 10.75 11.77 -12.06
CA THR A 197 10.44 11.17 -13.36
C THR A 197 11.02 11.92 -14.57
N PHE A 198 11.85 12.94 -14.37
CA PHE A 198 12.46 13.75 -15.44
C PHE A 198 13.99 13.64 -15.47
N HIS A 199 14.51 12.42 -15.37
CA HIS A 199 15.91 12.16 -15.69
C HIS A 199 16.04 10.94 -16.59
#